data_6e2202ce008ffa2a71a71b4e2ce45488
#
_entry.id   6e2202ce008ffa2a71a71b4e2ce45488
#
_cell.length_a   1.000
_cell.length_b   1.000
_cell.length_c   1.000
_cell.angle_alpha   90.00
_cell.angle_beta   90.00
_cell.angle_gamma   90.00
#
_symmetry.space_group_name_H-M   'P 1'
#
loop_
_entity.id
_entity.type
_entity.pdbx_description
1 polymer ?
#
loop_
_entity_poly.entity_id
_entity_poly.type
_entity_poly.pdbx_seq_one_letter_code
_entity_poly.pdbx_strand_id
1 'polypeptide(L)'
;MNKKVFNKNIISFYIAFIFITIASSLPHSVLTVLLFQKGLSLSQIMIVQAVYSLAILISEYPSGLLADIYSKKNLFIISKFFLILMFILVLCGKNIVVMSIAWFFYGISSALDSGTIDAEIINDLKTLNQENKVSKFISNTNRFNFISLLIGSTIGSWIYYRIGIRFYFISILLTLLSILIIQIFYLEHNKISRPNDSNVLTGMLKQINSGITELKGSFDLKLMIALTFVSQFFFQTHYQIWQALFLFKGFNKKTFFIYYIIFQLISFMAYSIPFSSRSINKQSKRYLGVEGLIMIISLISIPNNNKIIFLVSYLMLVFVFTFFDYFSNVLFSEAVSIERISSLTSLKSSCGRIASLISMMLSSFLLSLFSVSFVVTLNFACAIISSLVVISIFVKKQVRPTPE
;
A
#
# COMPACT_ATOMS: atom_id res chain seq x y z
N MET A 1 20.31 8.36 25.87
CA MET A 1 20.97 7.47 24.86
C MET A 1 22.22 8.13 24.31
N ASN A 2 23.36 7.40 24.18
CA ASN A 2 24.57 7.94 23.57
C ASN A 2 24.35 8.15 22.06
N LYS A 3 24.69 9.33 21.52
CA LYS A 3 24.53 9.71 20.10
C LYS A 3 25.16 8.69 19.14
N LYS A 4 26.24 8.02 19.54
CA LYS A 4 26.90 6.97 18.74
C LYS A 4 26.03 5.71 18.60
N VAL A 5 25.34 5.31 19.68
CA VAL A 5 24.44 4.16 19.70
C VAL A 5 23.18 4.46 18.85
N PHE A 6 22.64 5.66 18.98
CA PHE A 6 21.48 6.08 18.21
C PHE A 6 21.74 6.07 16.69
N ASN A 7 22.89 6.62 16.25
CA ASN A 7 23.25 6.58 14.84
C ASN A 7 23.45 5.14 14.33
N LYS A 8 23.99 4.24 15.17
CA LYS A 8 24.12 2.82 14.85
C LYS A 8 22.75 2.17 14.64
N ASN A 9 21.77 2.47 15.48
CA ASN A 9 20.41 1.97 15.36
C ASN A 9 19.75 2.41 14.04
N ILE A 10 19.88 3.69 13.67
CA ILE A 10 19.33 4.19 12.39
C ILE A 10 19.98 3.50 11.19
N ILE A 11 21.30 3.31 11.20
CA ILE A 11 22.03 2.67 10.10
C ILE A 11 21.64 1.21 9.99
N SER A 12 21.60 0.47 11.11
CA SER A 12 21.17 -0.94 11.12
C SER A 12 19.73 -1.10 10.63
N PHE A 13 18.82 -0.20 11.01
CA PHE A 13 17.46 -0.17 10.48
C PHE A 13 17.44 0.03 8.97
N TYR A 14 18.16 1.04 8.43
CA TYR A 14 18.15 1.30 6.99
C TYR A 14 18.68 0.11 6.18
N ILE A 15 19.77 -0.53 6.64
CA ILE A 15 20.33 -1.70 5.95
C ILE A 15 19.34 -2.87 5.98
N ALA A 16 18.76 -3.16 7.15
CA ALA A 16 17.77 -4.21 7.29
C ALA A 16 16.50 -3.93 6.44
N PHE A 17 16.05 -2.68 6.43
CA PHE A 17 14.90 -2.22 5.64
C PHE A 17 15.14 -2.38 4.13
N ILE A 18 16.33 -2.04 3.63
CA ILE A 18 16.71 -2.24 2.23
C ILE A 18 16.66 -3.73 1.87
N PHE A 19 17.25 -4.60 2.68
CA PHE A 19 17.24 -6.05 2.42
C PHE A 19 15.82 -6.64 2.40
N ILE A 20 14.98 -6.26 3.37
CA ILE A 20 13.58 -6.71 3.42
C ILE A 20 12.78 -6.21 2.21
N THR A 21 12.95 -4.94 1.86
CA THR A 21 12.22 -4.37 0.72
C THR A 21 12.66 -5.02 -0.59
N ILE A 22 13.95 -5.28 -0.79
CA ILE A 22 14.43 -6.05 -1.94
C ILE A 22 13.85 -7.47 -1.92
N ALA A 23 13.92 -8.18 -0.78
CA ALA A 23 13.43 -9.55 -0.64
C ALA A 23 11.95 -9.68 -1.01
N SER A 24 11.11 -8.76 -0.52
CA SER A 24 9.66 -8.76 -0.77
C SER A 24 9.30 -8.29 -2.17
N SER A 25 10.12 -7.44 -2.80
CA SER A 25 9.85 -6.89 -4.13
C SER A 25 10.37 -7.74 -5.29
N LEU A 26 11.23 -8.73 -5.04
CA LEU A 26 11.70 -9.65 -6.09
C LEU A 26 10.57 -10.23 -6.97
N PRO A 27 9.41 -10.68 -6.43
CA PRO A 27 8.33 -11.22 -7.24
C PRO A 27 7.45 -10.16 -7.92
N HIS A 28 7.50 -8.88 -7.57
CA HIS A 28 6.47 -7.89 -7.93
C HIS A 28 6.20 -7.81 -9.44
N SER A 29 7.23 -7.83 -10.27
CA SER A 29 7.06 -7.73 -11.72
C SER A 29 6.70 -9.04 -12.42
N VAL A 30 6.68 -10.18 -11.69
CA VAL A 30 6.41 -11.52 -12.24
C VAL A 30 5.39 -12.31 -11.44
N LEU A 31 4.80 -11.73 -10.41
CA LEU A 31 3.97 -12.42 -9.41
C LEU A 31 2.78 -13.16 -10.05
N THR A 32 2.01 -12.49 -10.89
CA THR A 32 0.85 -13.11 -11.54
C THR A 32 1.29 -14.23 -12.49
N VAL A 33 2.40 -14.03 -13.22
CA VAL A 33 2.97 -15.06 -14.11
C VAL A 33 3.39 -16.28 -13.32
N LEU A 34 4.03 -16.07 -12.17
CA LEU A 34 4.45 -17.13 -11.25
C LEU A 34 3.23 -17.90 -10.71
N LEU A 35 2.19 -17.22 -10.28
CA LEU A 35 0.99 -17.85 -9.74
C LEU A 35 0.22 -18.63 -10.83
N PHE A 36 0.21 -18.15 -12.08
CA PHE A 36 -0.30 -18.92 -13.21
C PHE A 36 0.50 -20.21 -13.43
N GLN A 37 1.83 -20.17 -13.33
CA GLN A 37 2.67 -21.38 -13.43
C GLN A 37 2.44 -22.37 -12.27
N LYS A 38 1.91 -21.90 -11.15
CA LYS A 38 1.47 -22.73 -10.02
C LYS A 38 0.07 -23.33 -10.24
N GLY A 39 -0.57 -23.05 -11.37
CA GLY A 39 -1.87 -23.58 -11.74
C GLY A 39 -3.06 -22.79 -11.19
N LEU A 40 -2.84 -21.59 -10.62
CA LEU A 40 -3.95 -20.75 -10.18
C LEU A 40 -4.58 -20.00 -11.36
N SER A 41 -5.90 -19.94 -11.39
CA SER A 41 -6.63 -19.01 -12.28
C SER A 41 -6.51 -17.58 -11.76
N LEU A 42 -6.80 -16.59 -12.61
CA LEU A 42 -6.78 -15.18 -12.20
C LEU A 42 -7.80 -14.89 -11.09
N SER A 43 -8.98 -15.51 -11.16
CA SER A 43 -9.99 -15.44 -10.09
C SER A 43 -9.43 -15.95 -8.75
N GLN A 44 -8.74 -17.09 -8.75
CA GLN A 44 -8.10 -17.64 -7.57
C GLN A 44 -6.97 -16.76 -7.03
N ILE A 45 -6.22 -16.10 -7.90
CA ILE A 45 -5.19 -15.12 -7.51
C ILE A 45 -5.84 -13.97 -6.75
N MET A 46 -6.99 -13.47 -7.20
CA MET A 46 -7.71 -12.42 -6.48
C MET A 46 -8.18 -12.84 -5.09
N ILE A 47 -8.61 -14.11 -4.91
CA ILE A 47 -8.95 -14.66 -3.59
C ILE A 47 -7.71 -14.67 -2.69
N VAL A 48 -6.58 -15.16 -3.19
CA VAL A 48 -5.32 -15.21 -2.45
C VAL A 48 -4.90 -13.80 -1.97
N GLN A 49 -5.02 -12.80 -2.84
CA GLN A 49 -4.74 -11.40 -2.48
C GLN A 49 -5.76 -10.83 -1.48
N ALA A 50 -7.03 -11.24 -1.59
CA ALA A 50 -8.05 -10.87 -0.61
C ALA A 50 -7.75 -11.43 0.79
N VAL A 51 -7.22 -12.66 0.87
CA VAL A 51 -6.77 -13.28 2.14
C VAL A 51 -5.65 -12.46 2.78
N TYR A 52 -4.71 -11.92 2.00
CA TYR A 52 -3.68 -11.00 2.50
C TYR A 52 -4.29 -9.75 3.16
N SER A 53 -5.23 -9.09 2.48
CA SER A 53 -5.89 -7.89 3.02
C SER A 53 -6.72 -8.21 4.26
N LEU A 54 -7.40 -9.36 4.28
CA LEU A 54 -8.15 -9.84 5.45
C LEU A 54 -7.21 -10.12 6.63
N ALA A 55 -6.07 -10.78 6.39
CA ALA A 55 -5.08 -11.07 7.42
C ALA A 55 -4.52 -9.80 8.05
N ILE A 56 -4.22 -8.76 7.25
CA ILE A 56 -3.81 -7.46 7.79
C ILE A 56 -4.92 -6.88 8.64
N LEU A 57 -6.16 -6.80 8.13
CA LEU A 57 -7.30 -6.19 8.83
C LEU A 57 -7.53 -6.82 10.21
N ILE A 58 -7.45 -8.15 10.28
CA ILE A 58 -7.64 -8.89 11.55
C ILE A 58 -6.44 -8.71 12.49
N SER A 59 -5.22 -8.65 11.93
CA SER A 59 -3.98 -8.63 12.72
C SER A 59 -3.52 -7.22 13.10
N GLU A 60 -3.99 -6.17 12.43
CA GLU A 60 -3.56 -4.78 12.67
C GLU A 60 -3.85 -4.33 14.12
N TYR A 61 -5.01 -4.71 14.64
CA TYR A 61 -5.36 -4.40 16.03
C TYR A 61 -4.53 -5.20 17.05
N PRO A 62 -4.45 -6.55 16.99
CA PRO A 62 -3.61 -7.33 17.91
C PRO A 62 -2.13 -6.94 17.83
N SER A 63 -1.61 -6.61 16.64
CA SER A 63 -0.20 -6.21 16.47
C SER A 63 0.13 -4.90 17.17
N GLY A 64 -0.79 -3.92 17.16
CA GLY A 64 -0.64 -2.67 17.90
C GLY A 64 -0.53 -2.91 19.41
N LEU A 65 -1.39 -3.77 19.99
CA LEU A 65 -1.32 -4.15 21.39
C LEU A 65 -0.01 -4.88 21.73
N LEU A 66 0.40 -5.78 20.85
CA LEU A 66 1.68 -6.49 21.03
C LEU A 66 2.86 -5.53 20.98
N ALA A 67 2.83 -4.48 20.14
CA ALA A 67 3.88 -3.47 20.05
C ALA A 67 3.99 -2.60 21.32
N ASP A 68 2.93 -2.50 22.13
CA ASP A 68 2.95 -1.78 23.42
C ASP A 68 3.47 -2.66 24.57
N ILE A 69 3.32 -3.98 24.46
CA ILE A 69 3.67 -4.94 25.52
C ILE A 69 5.04 -5.59 25.29
N TYR A 70 5.35 -5.89 24.03
CA TYR A 70 6.57 -6.60 23.66
C TYR A 70 7.64 -5.66 23.11
N SER A 71 8.88 -6.14 23.13
CA SER A 71 10.03 -5.53 22.48
C SER A 71 9.76 -5.33 21.00
N LYS A 72 9.90 -4.10 20.50
CA LYS A 72 9.71 -3.77 19.09
C LYS A 72 10.71 -4.48 18.19
N LYS A 73 11.93 -4.70 18.69
CA LYS A 73 12.95 -5.53 18.05
C LYS A 73 12.46 -6.99 17.89
N ASN A 74 11.90 -7.58 18.94
CA ASN A 74 11.40 -8.95 18.88
C ASN A 74 10.19 -9.08 17.95
N LEU A 75 9.29 -8.10 17.97
CA LEU A 75 8.15 -8.09 17.04
C LEU A 75 8.59 -7.99 15.59
N PHE A 76 9.58 -7.14 15.29
CA PHE A 76 10.19 -7.09 13.97
C PHE A 76 10.73 -8.46 13.57
N ILE A 77 11.49 -9.12 14.42
CA ILE A 77 12.06 -10.44 14.14
C ILE A 77 10.95 -11.48 13.90
N ILE A 78 9.92 -11.51 14.75
CA ILE A 78 8.78 -12.41 14.61
C ILE A 78 8.04 -12.16 13.28
N SER A 79 7.86 -10.88 12.90
CA SER A 79 7.25 -10.54 11.62
C SER A 79 8.01 -11.15 10.45
N LYS A 80 9.36 -11.12 10.49
CA LYS A 80 10.20 -11.68 9.43
C LYS A 80 10.19 -13.21 9.38
N PHE A 81 9.97 -13.89 10.52
CA PHE A 81 9.72 -15.33 10.51
C PHE A 81 8.42 -15.69 9.77
N PHE A 82 7.34 -14.94 9.95
CA PHE A 82 6.12 -15.13 9.17
C PHE A 82 6.35 -14.87 7.67
N LEU A 83 7.19 -13.88 7.32
CA LEU A 83 7.56 -13.63 5.92
C LEU A 83 8.35 -14.79 5.32
N ILE A 84 9.31 -15.35 6.04
CA ILE A 84 10.07 -16.54 5.61
C ILE A 84 9.13 -17.74 5.42
N LEU A 85 8.20 -17.94 6.36
CA LEU A 85 7.21 -19.01 6.25
C LEU A 85 6.35 -18.87 4.99
N MET A 86 5.92 -17.64 4.65
CA MET A 86 5.25 -17.35 3.40
C MET A 86 6.11 -17.76 2.20
N PHE A 87 7.39 -17.36 2.15
CA PHE A 87 8.28 -17.71 1.04
C PHE A 87 8.46 -19.24 0.88
N ILE A 88 8.57 -19.96 2.00
CA ILE A 88 8.67 -21.44 2.01
C ILE A 88 7.37 -22.06 1.47
N LEU A 89 6.21 -21.59 1.92
CA LEU A 89 4.92 -22.07 1.43
C LEU A 89 4.73 -21.80 -0.07
N VAL A 90 5.20 -20.64 -0.56
CA VAL A 90 5.18 -20.35 -2.00
C VAL A 90 6.12 -21.27 -2.76
N LEU A 91 7.31 -21.62 -2.24
CA LEU A 91 8.21 -22.58 -2.88
C LEU A 91 7.56 -23.96 -3.01
N CYS A 92 6.96 -24.47 -1.93
CA CYS A 92 6.45 -25.83 -1.84
C CYS A 92 5.04 -26.01 -2.40
N GLY A 93 4.19 -24.99 -2.29
CA GLY A 93 2.77 -25.07 -2.60
C GLY A 93 2.45 -25.03 -4.10
N LYS A 94 1.36 -25.72 -4.49
CA LYS A 94 0.88 -25.77 -5.89
C LYS A 94 -0.63 -25.55 -6.02
N ASN A 95 -1.35 -25.22 -4.94
CA ASN A 95 -2.80 -25.06 -4.95
C ASN A 95 -3.24 -23.79 -4.22
N ILE A 96 -4.49 -23.41 -4.43
CA ILE A 96 -5.07 -22.19 -3.85
C ILE A 96 -5.03 -22.17 -2.32
N VAL A 97 -5.20 -23.33 -1.66
CA VAL A 97 -5.25 -23.39 -0.19
C VAL A 97 -3.90 -23.03 0.40
N VAL A 98 -2.82 -23.66 -0.10
CA VAL A 98 -1.45 -23.37 0.38
C VAL A 98 -1.05 -21.93 0.04
N MET A 99 -1.43 -21.42 -1.15
CA MET A 99 -1.20 -20.02 -1.48
C MET A 99 -1.98 -19.06 -0.57
N SER A 100 -3.22 -19.37 -0.24
CA SER A 100 -4.02 -18.56 0.69
C SER A 100 -3.39 -18.54 2.09
N ILE A 101 -2.90 -19.67 2.58
CA ILE A 101 -2.17 -19.75 3.86
C ILE A 101 -0.87 -18.93 3.79
N ALA A 102 -0.14 -18.99 2.69
CA ALA A 102 1.07 -18.20 2.49
C ALA A 102 0.76 -16.69 2.55
N TRP A 103 -0.28 -16.23 1.85
CA TRP A 103 -0.69 -14.82 1.86
C TRP A 103 -1.29 -14.38 3.20
N PHE A 104 -1.91 -15.30 3.94
CA PHE A 104 -2.34 -15.05 5.31
C PHE A 104 -1.13 -14.75 6.23
N PHE A 105 -0.08 -15.57 6.19
CA PHE A 105 1.15 -15.30 6.92
C PHE A 105 1.85 -14.02 6.46
N TYR A 106 1.79 -13.70 5.16
CA TYR A 106 2.30 -12.43 4.65
C TYR A 106 1.56 -11.24 5.25
N GLY A 107 0.23 -11.33 5.37
CA GLY A 107 -0.59 -10.30 6.01
C GLY A 107 -0.27 -10.12 7.49
N ILE A 108 -0.11 -11.22 8.24
CA ILE A 108 0.35 -11.18 9.64
C ILE A 108 1.72 -10.52 9.75
N SER A 109 2.67 -10.92 8.89
CA SER A 109 4.00 -10.30 8.84
C SER A 109 3.91 -8.79 8.65
N SER A 110 3.10 -8.33 7.69
CA SER A 110 2.94 -6.91 7.40
C SER A 110 2.32 -6.14 8.55
N ALA A 111 1.32 -6.71 9.23
CA ALA A 111 0.68 -6.10 10.39
C ALA A 111 1.62 -6.00 11.60
N LEU A 112 2.38 -7.07 11.88
CA LEU A 112 3.36 -7.08 12.97
C LEU A 112 4.56 -6.17 12.72
N ASP A 113 4.95 -5.94 11.47
CA ASP A 113 6.07 -5.06 11.11
C ASP A 113 5.72 -3.58 11.27
N SER A 114 4.45 -3.25 11.05
CA SER A 114 3.95 -1.87 11.13
C SER A 114 4.11 -1.30 12.53
N GLY A 115 4.76 -0.12 12.63
CA GLY A 115 4.91 0.58 13.91
C GLY A 115 5.91 -0.06 14.89
N THR A 116 6.86 -0.85 14.40
CA THR A 116 7.92 -1.44 15.23
C THR A 116 9.15 -0.54 15.35
N ILE A 117 10.25 -0.90 14.70
CA ILE A 117 11.55 -0.20 14.84
C ILE A 117 11.50 1.23 14.29
N ASP A 118 10.78 1.46 13.21
CA ASP A 118 10.59 2.80 12.63
C ASP A 118 9.91 3.75 13.61
N ALA A 119 8.86 3.32 14.27
CA ALA A 119 8.15 4.08 15.29
C ALA A 119 9.02 4.31 16.53
N GLU A 120 9.84 3.32 16.94
CA GLU A 120 10.78 3.48 18.05
C GLU A 120 11.84 4.54 17.74
N ILE A 121 12.44 4.51 16.54
CA ILE A 121 13.42 5.53 16.12
C ILE A 121 12.80 6.93 16.09
N ILE A 122 11.55 7.06 15.61
CA ILE A 122 10.83 8.34 15.62
C ILE A 122 10.60 8.83 17.05
N ASN A 123 10.21 7.96 17.96
CA ASN A 123 10.03 8.30 19.37
C ASN A 123 11.36 8.69 20.04
N ASP A 124 12.44 7.98 19.73
CA ASP A 124 13.78 8.32 20.22
C ASP A 124 14.23 9.70 19.72
N LEU A 125 13.96 10.05 18.45
CA LEU A 125 14.25 11.39 17.92
C LEU A 125 13.49 12.48 18.67
N LYS A 126 12.23 12.25 19.04
CA LYS A 126 11.43 13.20 19.83
C LYS A 126 11.96 13.33 21.26
N THR A 127 12.25 12.22 21.92
CA THR A 127 12.77 12.22 23.30
C THR A 127 14.17 12.87 23.43
N LEU A 128 14.94 12.83 22.35
CA LEU A 128 16.26 13.49 22.26
C LEU A 128 16.20 14.96 21.82
N ASN A 129 15.00 15.55 21.74
CA ASN A 129 14.77 16.92 21.23
C ASN A 129 15.36 17.13 19.81
N GLN A 130 15.29 16.09 18.95
CA GLN A 130 15.76 16.13 17.56
C GLN A 130 14.60 15.99 16.58
N GLU A 131 13.45 16.59 16.88
CA GLU A 131 12.23 16.52 16.06
C GLU A 131 12.46 16.99 14.60
N ASN A 132 13.37 17.95 14.41
CA ASN A 132 13.79 18.41 13.08
C ASN A 132 14.39 17.30 12.20
N LYS A 133 14.85 16.18 12.78
CA LYS A 133 15.38 15.03 12.04
C LYS A 133 14.33 13.97 11.70
N VAL A 134 13.15 14.03 12.29
CA VAL A 134 12.05 13.07 11.99
C VAL A 134 11.67 13.12 10.51
N SER A 135 11.48 14.32 9.98
CA SER A 135 11.16 14.49 8.54
C SER A 135 12.27 13.92 7.63
N LYS A 136 13.54 14.12 8.01
CA LYS A 136 14.69 13.57 7.27
C LYS A 136 14.72 12.04 7.34
N PHE A 137 14.41 11.44 8.50
CA PHE A 137 14.36 10.00 8.67
C PHE A 137 13.26 9.39 7.78
N ILE A 138 12.05 9.93 7.83
CA ILE A 138 10.91 9.48 7.00
C ILE A 138 11.24 9.63 5.50
N SER A 139 11.80 10.78 5.10
CA SER A 139 12.18 11.01 3.70
C SER A 139 13.22 10.01 3.21
N ASN A 140 14.23 9.69 4.02
CA ASN A 140 15.25 8.72 3.67
C ASN A 140 14.66 7.30 3.59
N THR A 141 13.79 6.92 4.54
CA THR A 141 13.09 5.61 4.51
C THR A 141 12.29 5.47 3.21
N ASN A 142 11.55 6.51 2.80
CA ASN A 142 10.79 6.51 1.56
C ASN A 142 11.70 6.41 0.32
N ARG A 143 12.84 7.10 0.30
CA ARG A 143 13.83 7.00 -0.79
C ARG A 143 14.41 5.59 -0.88
N PHE A 144 14.82 5.00 0.24
CA PHE A 144 15.33 3.64 0.27
C PHE A 144 14.26 2.63 -0.14
N ASN A 145 13.01 2.82 0.30
CA ASN A 145 11.88 2.00 -0.15
C ASN A 145 11.74 2.02 -1.67
N PHE A 146 11.66 3.21 -2.27
CA PHE A 146 11.51 3.38 -3.71
C PHE A 146 12.65 2.73 -4.50
N ILE A 147 13.90 3.01 -4.13
CA ILE A 147 15.09 2.45 -4.79
C ILE A 147 15.11 0.92 -4.65
N SER A 148 14.83 0.41 -3.46
CA SER A 148 14.81 -1.04 -3.18
C SER A 148 13.71 -1.78 -3.94
N LEU A 149 12.52 -1.16 -4.08
CA LEU A 149 11.43 -1.69 -4.90
C LEU A 149 11.83 -1.80 -6.38
N LEU A 150 12.47 -0.76 -6.93
CA LEU A 150 12.95 -0.78 -8.31
C LEU A 150 14.04 -1.84 -8.53
N ILE A 151 15.03 -1.88 -7.65
CA ILE A 151 16.13 -2.85 -7.73
C ILE A 151 15.58 -4.27 -7.59
N GLY A 152 14.78 -4.53 -6.56
CA GLY A 152 14.25 -5.86 -6.28
C GLY A 152 13.35 -6.38 -7.41
N SER A 153 12.40 -5.58 -7.90
CA SER A 153 11.50 -5.99 -8.97
C SER A 153 12.22 -6.23 -10.31
N THR A 154 13.26 -5.43 -10.61
CA THR A 154 14.05 -5.58 -11.84
C THR A 154 14.93 -6.82 -11.77
N ILE A 155 15.73 -6.95 -10.70
CA ILE A 155 16.62 -8.08 -10.48
C ILE A 155 15.80 -9.36 -10.33
N GLY A 156 14.69 -9.31 -9.61
CA GLY A 156 13.80 -10.45 -9.40
C GLY A 156 13.22 -11.00 -10.69
N SER A 157 12.79 -10.13 -11.61
CA SER A 157 12.36 -10.55 -12.95
C SER A 157 13.49 -11.28 -13.71
N TRP A 158 14.68 -10.68 -13.73
CA TRP A 158 15.82 -11.24 -14.41
C TRP A 158 16.23 -12.61 -13.86
N ILE A 159 16.27 -12.77 -12.54
CA ILE A 159 16.58 -14.03 -11.87
C ILE A 159 15.46 -15.05 -12.11
N TYR A 160 14.18 -14.65 -12.03
CA TYR A 160 13.05 -15.55 -12.26
C TYR A 160 13.09 -16.22 -13.62
N TYR A 161 13.44 -15.50 -14.70
CA TYR A 161 13.54 -16.10 -16.03
C TYR A 161 14.77 -17.02 -16.22
N ARG A 162 15.71 -17.06 -15.25
CA ARG A 162 16.87 -17.96 -15.25
C ARG A 162 16.67 -19.19 -14.36
N ILE A 163 16.21 -18.99 -13.14
CA ILE A 163 16.13 -20.05 -12.13
C ILE A 163 14.71 -20.36 -11.66
N GLY A 164 13.71 -19.70 -12.26
CA GLY A 164 12.31 -19.89 -11.91
C GLY A 164 12.02 -19.49 -10.47
N ILE A 165 11.10 -20.21 -9.83
CA ILE A 165 10.64 -19.96 -8.46
C ILE A 165 11.75 -20.02 -7.41
N ARG A 166 12.89 -20.65 -7.73
CA ARG A 166 14.03 -20.76 -6.81
C ARG A 166 14.59 -19.41 -6.35
N PHE A 167 14.23 -18.30 -7.01
CA PHE A 167 14.63 -16.97 -6.55
C PHE A 167 14.13 -16.66 -5.13
N TYR A 168 13.07 -17.32 -4.64
CA TYR A 168 12.63 -17.17 -3.25
C TYR A 168 13.66 -17.61 -2.20
N PHE A 169 14.64 -18.46 -2.55
CA PHE A 169 15.78 -18.73 -1.68
C PHE A 169 16.60 -17.45 -1.42
N ILE A 170 16.70 -16.57 -2.43
CA ILE A 170 17.36 -15.27 -2.28
C ILE A 170 16.51 -14.37 -1.36
N SER A 171 15.19 -14.37 -1.52
CA SER A 171 14.29 -13.63 -0.61
C SER A 171 14.46 -14.09 0.84
N ILE A 172 14.52 -15.41 1.08
CA ILE A 172 14.75 -15.97 2.41
C ILE A 172 16.11 -15.55 2.96
N LEU A 173 17.16 -15.64 2.16
CA LEU A 173 18.52 -15.23 2.58
C LEU A 173 18.59 -13.76 2.96
N LEU A 174 18.04 -12.86 2.14
CA LEU A 174 18.00 -11.43 2.42
C LEU A 174 17.20 -11.12 3.70
N THR A 175 16.10 -11.85 3.92
CA THR A 175 15.28 -11.72 5.14
C THR A 175 16.06 -12.19 6.37
N LEU A 176 16.78 -13.31 6.29
CA LEU A 176 17.65 -13.79 7.37
C LEU A 176 18.77 -12.81 7.66
N LEU A 177 19.41 -12.22 6.64
CA LEU A 177 20.43 -11.18 6.81
C LEU A 177 19.85 -9.95 7.52
N SER A 178 18.63 -9.54 7.17
CA SER A 178 17.93 -8.45 7.86
C SER A 178 17.71 -8.75 9.35
N ILE A 179 17.26 -9.96 9.68
CA ILE A 179 17.10 -10.42 11.08
C ILE A 179 18.44 -10.36 11.81
N LEU A 180 19.50 -10.89 11.22
CA LEU A 180 20.84 -10.90 11.83
C LEU A 180 21.36 -9.48 12.07
N ILE A 181 21.16 -8.56 11.12
CA ILE A 181 21.58 -7.17 11.27
C ILE A 181 20.88 -6.52 12.47
N ILE A 182 19.56 -6.67 12.57
CA ILE A 182 18.81 -6.11 13.71
C ILE A 182 19.18 -6.83 15.01
N GLN A 183 19.36 -8.14 14.99
CA GLN A 183 19.71 -8.90 16.18
C GLN A 183 21.06 -8.46 16.77
N ILE A 184 22.08 -8.22 15.92
CA ILE A 184 23.45 -7.94 16.33
C ILE A 184 23.67 -6.44 16.58
N PHE A 185 23.13 -5.58 15.71
CA PHE A 185 23.52 -4.17 15.69
C PHE A 185 22.48 -3.21 16.27
N TYR A 186 21.20 -3.61 16.33
CA TYR A 186 20.16 -2.76 16.92
C TYR A 186 20.08 -2.97 18.43
N LEU A 187 20.30 -1.91 19.19
CA LEU A 187 20.24 -1.91 20.65
C LEU A 187 18.93 -1.27 21.10
N GLU A 188 18.05 -2.07 21.66
CA GLU A 188 16.79 -1.62 22.23
C GLU A 188 17.04 -0.92 23.58
N HIS A 189 16.42 0.23 23.80
CA HIS A 189 16.66 1.05 24.99
C HIS A 189 15.42 1.24 25.86
N ASN A 190 14.24 0.99 25.32
CA ASN A 190 13.02 1.27 26.06
C ASN A 190 12.67 0.14 27.02
N LYS A 191 12.56 0.52 28.28
CA LYS A 191 11.85 -0.32 29.25
C LYS A 191 10.41 -0.45 28.79
N ILE A 192 9.96 -1.69 28.63
CA ILE A 192 8.57 -2.03 28.37
C ILE A 192 7.75 -1.39 29.49
N SER A 193 7.06 -0.31 29.20
CA SER A 193 6.03 0.23 30.09
C SER A 193 4.86 -0.75 30.01
N ARG A 194 4.68 -1.54 31.07
CA ARG A 194 3.47 -2.36 31.20
C ARG A 194 2.28 -1.43 31.23
N PRO A 195 1.38 -1.45 30.25
CA PRO A 195 0.13 -0.72 30.37
C PRO A 195 -0.66 -1.31 31.54
N ASN A 196 -1.32 -0.47 32.30
CA ASN A 196 -2.34 -0.94 33.24
C ASN A 196 -3.43 -1.64 32.44
N ASP A 197 -3.53 -2.96 32.56
CA ASP A 197 -4.28 -3.88 31.69
C ASP A 197 -5.79 -3.55 31.48
N SER A 198 -6.37 -2.71 32.30
CA SER A 198 -7.79 -2.38 32.22
C SER A 198 -8.17 -1.23 31.27
N ASN A 199 -7.19 -0.47 30.74
CA ASN A 199 -7.47 0.80 30.06
C ASN A 199 -7.19 0.82 28.56
N VAL A 200 -6.46 -0.14 27.99
CA VAL A 200 -6.03 -0.08 26.58
C VAL A 200 -7.21 -0.33 25.64
N LEU A 201 -7.97 -1.38 25.85
CA LEU A 201 -9.17 -1.69 25.05
C LEU A 201 -10.23 -0.60 25.13
N THR A 202 -10.50 -0.11 26.34
CA THR A 202 -11.47 0.99 26.53
C THR A 202 -10.96 2.31 25.95
N GLY A 203 -9.66 2.57 26.03
CA GLY A 203 -9.02 3.74 25.42
C GLY A 203 -9.15 3.73 23.89
N MET A 204 -8.94 2.57 23.26
CA MET A 204 -9.08 2.43 21.80
C MET A 204 -10.53 2.51 21.35
N LEU A 205 -11.46 1.86 22.01
CA LEU A 205 -12.89 1.99 21.72
C LEU A 205 -13.34 3.45 21.83
N LYS A 206 -12.86 4.17 22.83
CA LYS A 206 -13.11 5.60 23.00
C LYS A 206 -12.49 6.41 21.85
N GLN A 207 -11.29 6.06 21.41
CA GLN A 207 -10.60 6.72 20.28
C GLN A 207 -11.32 6.45 18.95
N ILE A 208 -11.75 5.20 18.69
CA ILE A 208 -12.55 4.84 17.52
C ILE A 208 -13.88 5.60 17.53
N ASN A 209 -14.58 5.59 18.67
CA ASN A 209 -15.84 6.31 18.80
C ASN A 209 -15.69 7.82 18.62
N SER A 210 -14.60 8.42 19.11
CA SER A 210 -14.33 9.85 18.90
C SER A 210 -14.04 10.15 17.42
N GLY A 211 -13.28 9.28 16.74
CA GLY A 211 -13.05 9.39 15.29
C GLY A 211 -14.32 9.26 14.47
N ILE A 212 -15.20 8.31 14.80
CA ILE A 212 -16.51 8.16 14.16
C ILE A 212 -17.40 9.36 14.41
N THR A 213 -17.37 9.96 15.60
CA THR A 213 -18.15 11.16 15.95
C THR A 213 -17.68 12.36 15.13
N GLU A 214 -16.37 12.58 15.00
CA GLU A 214 -15.81 13.63 14.15
C GLU A 214 -16.14 13.41 12.67
N LEU A 215 -16.03 12.16 12.20
CA LEU A 215 -16.42 11.79 10.85
C LEU A 215 -17.91 12.12 10.61
N LYS A 216 -18.79 11.82 11.58
CA LYS A 216 -20.22 12.15 11.46
C LYS A 216 -20.46 13.65 11.39
N GLY A 217 -19.66 14.45 12.11
CA GLY A 217 -19.76 15.91 12.13
C GLY A 217 -19.17 16.61 10.90
N SER A 218 -18.18 16.01 10.23
CA SER A 218 -17.50 16.61 9.08
C SER A 218 -17.90 15.97 7.76
N PHE A 219 -18.54 16.75 6.91
CA PHE A 219 -18.92 16.30 5.57
C PHE A 219 -17.70 16.09 4.67
N ASP A 220 -16.67 16.93 4.80
CA ASP A 220 -15.46 16.84 3.98
C ASP A 220 -14.65 15.57 4.30
N LEU A 221 -14.55 15.21 5.58
CA LEU A 221 -13.93 13.95 5.99
C LEU A 221 -14.68 12.73 5.43
N LYS A 222 -16.02 12.76 5.42
CA LYS A 222 -16.83 11.68 4.80
C LYS A 222 -16.51 11.53 3.32
N LEU A 223 -16.40 12.64 2.59
CA LEU A 223 -16.06 12.61 1.17
C LEU A 223 -14.64 12.10 0.93
N MET A 224 -13.66 12.47 1.76
CA MET A 224 -12.28 11.98 1.61
C MET A 224 -12.18 10.48 1.90
N ILE A 225 -12.90 9.96 2.90
CA ILE A 225 -12.97 8.52 3.15
C ILE A 225 -13.71 7.79 2.02
N ALA A 226 -14.82 8.35 1.52
CA ALA A 226 -15.51 7.79 0.36
C ALA A 226 -14.60 7.74 -0.88
N LEU A 227 -13.80 8.80 -1.13
CA LEU A 227 -12.84 8.81 -2.23
C LEU A 227 -11.76 7.73 -2.05
N THR A 228 -11.24 7.56 -0.83
CA THR A 228 -10.30 6.48 -0.51
C THR A 228 -10.94 5.11 -0.75
N PHE A 229 -12.19 4.91 -0.36
CA PHE A 229 -12.92 3.66 -0.58
C PHE A 229 -13.05 3.33 -2.08
N VAL A 230 -13.48 4.30 -2.86
CA VAL A 230 -13.73 4.14 -4.31
C VAL A 230 -12.43 3.94 -5.09
N SER A 231 -11.36 4.67 -4.73
CA SER A 231 -10.06 4.55 -5.41
C SER A 231 -9.45 3.15 -5.28
N GLN A 232 -9.82 2.37 -4.25
CA GLN A 232 -9.35 1.00 -4.10
C GLN A 232 -9.80 0.08 -5.25
N PHE A 233 -10.95 0.33 -5.87
CA PHE A 233 -11.37 -0.44 -7.05
C PHE A 233 -10.40 -0.26 -8.22
N PHE A 234 -9.86 0.93 -8.41
CA PHE A 234 -8.81 1.17 -9.38
C PHE A 234 -7.49 0.52 -8.95
N PHE A 235 -6.99 0.84 -7.75
CA PHE A 235 -5.66 0.42 -7.32
C PHE A 235 -5.54 -1.09 -7.18
N GLN A 236 -6.55 -1.79 -6.63
CA GLN A 236 -6.48 -3.24 -6.51
C GLN A 236 -6.52 -3.90 -7.90
N THR A 237 -7.34 -3.39 -8.82
CA THR A 237 -7.35 -3.87 -10.20
C THR A 237 -6.00 -3.61 -10.89
N HIS A 238 -5.44 -2.41 -10.71
CA HIS A 238 -4.13 -2.09 -11.24
C HIS A 238 -3.04 -3.00 -10.67
N TYR A 239 -2.91 -3.09 -9.34
CA TYR A 239 -1.81 -3.83 -8.73
C TYR A 239 -1.87 -5.34 -8.94
N GLN A 240 -3.08 -5.92 -8.99
CA GLN A 240 -3.24 -7.37 -9.01
C GLN A 240 -3.48 -7.94 -10.42
N ILE A 241 -4.08 -7.16 -11.34
CA ILE A 241 -4.57 -7.69 -12.63
C ILE A 241 -3.73 -7.18 -13.82
N TRP A 242 -2.91 -6.12 -13.67
CA TRP A 242 -2.20 -5.53 -14.81
C TRP A 242 -1.37 -6.54 -15.61
N GLN A 243 -0.66 -7.48 -14.98
CA GLN A 243 0.14 -8.48 -15.67
C GLN A 243 -0.74 -9.39 -16.55
N ALA A 244 -1.89 -9.83 -16.02
CA ALA A 244 -2.82 -10.64 -16.78
C ALA A 244 -3.45 -9.87 -17.95
N LEU A 245 -3.80 -8.60 -17.74
CA LEU A 245 -4.31 -7.73 -18.81
C LEU A 245 -3.27 -7.50 -19.90
N PHE A 246 -2.01 -7.26 -19.54
CA PHE A 246 -0.92 -7.06 -20.50
C PHE A 246 -0.64 -8.34 -21.28
N LEU A 247 -0.68 -9.52 -20.63
CA LEU A 247 -0.62 -10.82 -21.34
C LEU A 247 -1.76 -10.96 -22.33
N PHE A 248 -2.99 -10.65 -21.91
CA PHE A 248 -4.18 -10.70 -22.76
C PHE A 248 -4.05 -9.77 -23.99
N LYS A 249 -3.42 -8.60 -23.82
CA LYS A 249 -3.12 -7.64 -24.90
C LYS A 249 -1.88 -8.03 -25.74
N GLY A 250 -1.28 -9.20 -25.46
CA GLY A 250 -0.13 -9.73 -26.23
C GLY A 250 1.22 -9.06 -25.94
N PHE A 251 1.40 -8.46 -24.75
CA PHE A 251 2.70 -7.98 -24.29
C PHE A 251 3.58 -9.14 -23.83
N ASN A 252 4.90 -9.00 -24.02
CA ASN A 252 5.84 -10.03 -23.62
C ASN A 252 6.04 -10.01 -22.09
N LYS A 253 5.81 -11.15 -21.45
CA LYS A 253 6.02 -11.30 -19.99
C LYS A 253 7.45 -10.98 -19.53
N LYS A 254 8.47 -11.19 -20.38
CA LYS A 254 9.85 -10.87 -20.07
C LYS A 254 10.14 -9.38 -19.92
N THR A 255 9.27 -8.50 -20.46
CA THR A 255 9.42 -7.05 -20.38
C THR A 255 8.58 -6.42 -19.25
N PHE A 256 7.92 -7.21 -18.42
CA PHE A 256 7.04 -6.70 -17.36
C PHE A 256 7.78 -5.85 -16.31
N PHE A 257 9.04 -6.11 -16.06
CA PHE A 257 9.85 -5.26 -15.18
C PHE A 257 9.95 -3.82 -15.71
N ILE A 258 9.98 -3.61 -17.05
CA ILE A 258 10.01 -2.27 -17.66
C ILE A 258 8.72 -1.53 -17.35
N TYR A 259 7.55 -2.17 -17.52
CA TYR A 259 6.27 -1.55 -17.21
C TYR A 259 6.13 -1.27 -15.71
N TYR A 260 6.62 -2.16 -14.85
CA TYR A 260 6.66 -1.93 -13.42
C TYR A 260 7.50 -0.69 -13.06
N ILE A 261 8.68 -0.53 -13.66
CA ILE A 261 9.51 0.68 -13.49
C ILE A 261 8.75 1.93 -13.97
N ILE A 262 8.09 1.86 -15.13
CA ILE A 262 7.31 2.99 -15.68
C ILE A 262 6.18 3.36 -14.70
N PHE A 263 5.46 2.39 -14.11
CA PHE A 263 4.42 2.67 -13.12
C PHE A 263 4.99 3.36 -11.88
N GLN A 264 6.14 2.94 -11.39
CA GLN A 264 6.79 3.58 -10.25
C GLN A 264 7.23 5.01 -10.59
N LEU A 265 7.79 5.24 -11.77
CA LEU A 265 8.17 6.59 -12.23
C LEU A 265 6.95 7.51 -12.39
N ILE A 266 5.86 7.00 -12.93
CA ILE A 266 4.59 7.74 -13.04
C ILE A 266 4.06 8.12 -11.66
N SER A 267 4.08 7.19 -10.72
CA SER A 267 3.67 7.47 -9.35
C SER A 267 4.57 8.52 -8.70
N PHE A 268 5.88 8.41 -8.89
CA PHE A 268 6.82 9.43 -8.42
C PHE A 268 6.54 10.81 -9.03
N MET A 269 6.27 10.90 -10.32
CA MET A 269 5.90 12.14 -10.98
C MET A 269 4.59 12.73 -10.42
N ALA A 270 3.57 11.91 -10.23
CA ALA A 270 2.29 12.34 -9.67
C ALA A 270 2.43 12.91 -8.26
N TYR A 271 3.22 12.26 -7.39
CA TYR A 271 3.51 12.77 -6.03
C TYR A 271 4.46 13.97 -6.01
N SER A 272 5.15 14.27 -7.09
CA SER A 272 6.08 15.42 -7.18
C SER A 272 5.39 16.74 -7.56
N ILE A 273 4.12 16.70 -7.98
CA ILE A 273 3.35 17.90 -8.31
C ILE A 273 3.00 18.63 -7.03
N PRO A 274 3.48 19.87 -6.81
CA PRO A 274 3.15 20.62 -5.60
C PRO A 274 1.67 20.97 -5.59
N PHE A 275 0.97 20.57 -4.55
CA PHE A 275 -0.44 20.87 -4.35
C PHE A 275 -0.65 21.58 -3.02
N SER A 276 -1.47 22.63 -3.03
CA SER A 276 -1.92 23.34 -1.83
C SER A 276 -3.43 23.52 -1.89
N SER A 277 -4.11 23.27 -0.78
CA SER A 277 -5.57 23.44 -0.68
C SER A 277 -6.03 24.89 -0.96
N ARG A 278 -5.19 25.88 -0.66
CA ARG A 278 -5.45 27.29 -1.00
C ARG A 278 -5.61 27.54 -2.50
N SER A 279 -5.13 26.62 -3.34
CA SER A 279 -5.25 26.67 -4.81
C SER A 279 -6.61 26.13 -5.32
N ILE A 280 -7.50 25.61 -4.45
CA ILE A 280 -8.78 24.99 -4.85
C ILE A 280 -9.83 26.03 -5.32
N ASN A 281 -9.50 27.28 -5.56
CA ASN A 281 -10.38 28.27 -6.15
C ASN A 281 -10.65 28.01 -7.64
N LYS A 282 -11.38 28.85 -8.31
CA LYS A 282 -11.89 28.76 -9.70
C LYS A 282 -11.06 27.93 -10.71
N GLN A 283 -9.75 27.85 -10.53
CA GLN A 283 -8.84 27.05 -11.35
C GLN A 283 -9.04 25.53 -11.13
N SER A 284 -9.37 25.06 -9.92
CA SER A 284 -9.55 23.64 -9.62
C SER A 284 -10.71 23.01 -10.38
N LYS A 285 -11.80 23.75 -10.64
CA LYS A 285 -12.90 23.23 -11.48
C LYS A 285 -12.46 22.90 -12.89
N ARG A 286 -11.56 23.72 -13.44
CA ARG A 286 -11.03 23.53 -14.80
C ARG A 286 -10.09 22.34 -14.84
N TYR A 287 -9.22 22.19 -13.84
CA TYR A 287 -8.33 21.02 -13.72
C TYR A 287 -9.12 19.73 -13.55
N LEU A 288 -10.07 19.67 -12.63
CA LEU A 288 -10.92 18.49 -12.42
C LEU A 288 -11.74 18.12 -13.67
N GLY A 289 -12.18 19.11 -14.46
CA GLY A 289 -12.85 18.87 -15.73
C GLY A 289 -11.94 18.24 -16.77
N VAL A 290 -10.70 18.74 -16.89
CA VAL A 290 -9.69 18.20 -17.83
C VAL A 290 -9.29 16.78 -17.40
N GLU A 291 -9.04 16.55 -16.11
CA GLU A 291 -8.69 15.24 -15.59
C GLU A 291 -9.83 14.23 -15.79
N GLY A 292 -11.07 14.63 -15.54
CA GLY A 292 -12.24 13.79 -15.83
C GLY A 292 -12.37 13.41 -17.30
N LEU A 293 -12.09 14.34 -18.22
CA LEU A 293 -12.05 14.05 -19.64
C LEU A 293 -10.93 13.07 -20.00
N ILE A 294 -9.74 13.25 -19.45
CA ILE A 294 -8.61 12.32 -19.64
C ILE A 294 -8.99 10.92 -19.16
N MET A 295 -9.61 10.81 -17.99
CA MET A 295 -10.08 9.52 -17.46
C MET A 295 -11.07 8.84 -18.40
N ILE A 296 -12.07 9.56 -18.89
CA ILE A 296 -13.12 9.01 -19.77
C ILE A 296 -12.53 8.57 -21.10
N ILE A 297 -11.71 9.41 -21.74
CA ILE A 297 -11.05 9.07 -23.01
C ILE A 297 -10.14 7.86 -22.83
N SER A 298 -9.37 7.82 -21.75
CA SER A 298 -8.48 6.70 -21.44
C SER A 298 -9.26 5.42 -21.18
N LEU A 299 -10.39 5.50 -20.47
CA LEU A 299 -11.24 4.34 -20.20
C LEU A 299 -11.80 3.72 -21.51
N ILE A 300 -12.31 4.56 -22.42
CA ILE A 300 -12.84 4.11 -23.71
C ILE A 300 -11.75 3.46 -24.56
N SER A 301 -10.51 3.86 -24.36
CA SER A 301 -9.35 3.35 -25.10
C SER A 301 -8.76 2.05 -24.52
N ILE A 302 -9.08 1.65 -23.28
CA ILE A 302 -8.60 0.39 -22.66
C ILE A 302 -8.97 -0.87 -23.47
N PRO A 303 -10.18 -1.01 -24.03
CA PRO A 303 -10.53 -2.17 -24.85
C PRO A 303 -9.80 -2.22 -26.20
N ASN A 304 -9.20 -1.11 -26.66
CA ASN A 304 -8.55 -1.02 -27.96
C ASN A 304 -7.47 -2.09 -28.16
N ASN A 305 -7.39 -2.65 -29.36
CA ASN A 305 -6.43 -3.68 -29.73
C ASN A 305 -5.06 -3.11 -30.11
N ASN A 306 -4.96 -1.81 -30.41
CA ASN A 306 -3.68 -1.16 -30.65
C ASN A 306 -2.90 -1.03 -29.33
N LYS A 307 -1.74 -1.69 -29.27
CA LYS A 307 -0.92 -1.75 -28.05
C LYS A 307 -0.43 -0.38 -27.58
N ILE A 308 -0.17 0.56 -28.50
CA ILE A 308 0.32 1.89 -28.15
C ILE A 308 -0.82 2.70 -27.52
N ILE A 309 -1.99 2.73 -28.17
CA ILE A 309 -3.17 3.42 -27.64
C ILE A 309 -3.55 2.87 -26.27
N PHE A 310 -3.60 1.55 -26.13
CA PHE A 310 -3.86 0.88 -24.85
C PHE A 310 -2.84 1.31 -23.80
N LEU A 311 -1.54 1.23 -24.10
CA LEU A 311 -0.48 1.53 -23.13
C LEU A 311 -0.54 2.99 -22.66
N VAL A 312 -0.64 3.94 -23.61
CA VAL A 312 -0.73 5.36 -23.28
C VAL A 312 -1.95 5.64 -22.38
N SER A 313 -3.11 5.10 -22.75
CA SER A 313 -4.35 5.26 -21.99
C SER A 313 -4.24 4.66 -20.60
N TYR A 314 -3.65 3.47 -20.48
CA TYR A 314 -3.44 2.80 -19.21
C TYR A 314 -2.50 3.61 -18.29
N LEU A 315 -1.39 4.13 -18.83
CA LEU A 315 -0.44 4.94 -18.08
C LEU A 315 -1.06 6.28 -17.64
N MET A 316 -1.90 6.89 -18.48
CA MET A 316 -2.64 8.11 -18.12
C MET A 316 -3.61 7.84 -16.95
N LEU A 317 -4.32 6.72 -16.95
CA LEU A 317 -5.19 6.35 -15.81
C LEU A 317 -4.38 6.15 -14.53
N VAL A 318 -3.24 5.47 -14.59
CA VAL A 318 -2.36 5.28 -13.43
C VAL A 318 -1.89 6.63 -12.90
N PHE A 319 -1.46 7.54 -13.77
CA PHE A 319 -1.04 8.88 -13.38
C PHE A 319 -2.15 9.65 -12.66
N VAL A 320 -3.32 9.73 -13.29
CA VAL A 320 -4.43 10.54 -12.77
C VAL A 320 -4.94 9.97 -11.44
N PHE A 321 -5.13 8.65 -11.33
CA PHE A 321 -5.55 8.05 -10.06
C PHE A 321 -4.52 8.19 -8.95
N THR A 322 -3.22 8.09 -9.25
CA THR A 322 -2.16 8.33 -8.26
C THR A 322 -2.15 9.79 -7.81
N PHE A 323 -2.35 10.72 -8.73
CA PHE A 323 -2.48 12.14 -8.40
C PHE A 323 -3.71 12.41 -7.53
N PHE A 324 -4.86 11.79 -7.82
CA PHE A 324 -6.06 11.89 -6.99
C PHE A 324 -5.87 11.32 -5.58
N ASP A 325 -5.17 10.20 -5.45
CA ASP A 325 -4.86 9.64 -4.14
C ASP A 325 -3.99 10.61 -3.32
N TYR A 326 -2.96 11.17 -3.94
CA TYR A 326 -2.12 12.21 -3.33
C TYR A 326 -2.96 13.43 -2.90
N PHE A 327 -3.76 13.95 -3.81
CA PHE A 327 -4.68 15.07 -3.56
C PHE A 327 -5.60 14.79 -2.37
N SER A 328 -6.26 13.63 -2.36
CA SER A 328 -7.14 13.20 -1.27
C SER A 328 -6.41 13.10 0.06
N ASN A 329 -5.17 12.61 0.06
CA ASN A 329 -4.35 12.49 1.27
C ASN A 329 -3.95 13.85 1.84
N VAL A 330 -3.61 14.82 0.99
CA VAL A 330 -3.30 16.20 1.40
C VAL A 330 -4.53 16.85 2.02
N LEU A 331 -5.68 16.83 1.33
CA LEU A 331 -6.92 17.40 1.85
C LEU A 331 -7.37 16.75 3.15
N PHE A 332 -7.25 15.44 3.26
CA PHE A 332 -7.56 14.72 4.50
C PHE A 332 -6.68 15.21 5.64
N SER A 333 -5.37 15.33 5.42
CA SER A 333 -4.42 15.77 6.44
C SER A 333 -4.69 17.21 6.91
N GLU A 334 -5.17 18.09 6.02
CA GLU A 334 -5.51 19.47 6.35
C GLU A 334 -6.89 19.60 7.05
N ALA A 335 -7.82 18.69 6.76
CA ALA A 335 -9.16 18.69 7.34
C ALA A 335 -9.25 18.07 8.75
N VAL A 336 -8.24 17.27 9.12
CA VAL A 336 -8.21 16.54 10.40
C VAL A 336 -7.58 17.39 11.49
N SER A 337 -8.21 17.45 12.68
CA SER A 337 -7.63 18.08 13.86
C SER A 337 -6.38 17.34 14.35
N ILE A 338 -5.37 18.09 14.84
CA ILE A 338 -4.09 17.53 15.33
C ILE A 338 -4.33 16.47 16.42
N GLU A 339 -5.32 16.69 17.28
CA GLU A 339 -5.67 15.81 18.40
C GLU A 339 -6.20 14.44 17.96
N ARG A 340 -6.79 14.36 16.76
CA ARG A 340 -7.50 13.17 16.24
C ARG A 340 -6.89 12.57 14.97
N ILE A 341 -5.77 13.10 14.53
CA ILE A 341 -5.12 12.67 13.28
C ILE A 341 -4.82 11.16 13.28
N SER A 342 -4.41 10.60 14.41
CA SER A 342 -4.10 9.18 14.55
C SER A 342 -5.34 8.30 14.38
N SER A 343 -6.46 8.63 15.08
CA SER A 343 -7.70 7.84 15.02
C SER A 343 -8.38 7.90 13.66
N LEU A 344 -8.41 9.08 13.04
CA LEU A 344 -9.01 9.25 11.71
C LEU A 344 -8.17 8.65 10.60
N THR A 345 -6.84 8.69 10.72
CA THR A 345 -5.93 8.00 9.77
C THR A 345 -6.09 6.48 9.87
N SER A 346 -6.20 5.93 11.08
CA SER A 346 -6.48 4.51 11.29
C SER A 346 -7.86 4.11 10.72
N LEU A 347 -8.89 4.93 10.94
CA LEU A 347 -10.22 4.70 10.38
C LEU A 347 -10.20 4.72 8.84
N LYS A 348 -9.52 5.71 8.24
CA LYS A 348 -9.33 5.80 6.79
C LYS A 348 -8.61 4.57 6.23
N SER A 349 -7.53 4.12 6.90
CA SER A 349 -6.79 2.91 6.53
C SER A 349 -7.68 1.66 6.57
N SER A 350 -8.43 1.48 7.65
CA SER A 350 -9.37 0.36 7.81
C SER A 350 -10.47 0.36 6.74
N CYS A 351 -11.04 1.53 6.43
CA CYS A 351 -12.00 1.67 5.34
C CYS A 351 -11.38 1.31 3.98
N GLY A 352 -10.13 1.74 3.73
CA GLY A 352 -9.39 1.36 2.54
C GLY A 352 -9.15 -0.15 2.44
N ARG A 353 -8.82 -0.82 3.55
CA ARG A 353 -8.64 -2.29 3.60
C ARG A 353 -9.93 -3.04 3.31
N ILE A 354 -11.05 -2.61 3.90
CA ILE A 354 -12.38 -3.19 3.62
C ILE A 354 -12.73 -3.02 2.14
N ALA A 355 -12.52 -1.84 1.57
CA ALA A 355 -12.75 -1.59 0.16
C ALA A 355 -11.87 -2.47 -0.75
N SER A 356 -10.59 -2.63 -0.39
CA SER A 356 -9.65 -3.52 -1.08
C SER A 356 -10.16 -4.97 -1.08
N LEU A 357 -10.60 -5.46 0.07
CA LEU A 357 -11.16 -6.81 0.21
C LEU A 357 -12.40 -6.99 -0.68
N ILE A 358 -13.35 -6.06 -0.62
CA ILE A 358 -14.57 -6.08 -1.43
C ILE A 358 -14.21 -6.05 -2.93
N SER A 359 -13.31 -5.14 -3.33
CA SER A 359 -12.87 -5.02 -4.72
C SER A 359 -12.26 -6.33 -5.25
N MET A 360 -11.40 -6.98 -4.46
CA MET A 360 -10.75 -8.22 -4.86
C MET A 360 -11.72 -9.41 -4.93
N MET A 361 -12.62 -9.54 -3.95
CA MET A 361 -13.64 -10.59 -3.94
C MET A 361 -14.62 -10.43 -5.12
N LEU A 362 -15.07 -9.19 -5.37
CA LEU A 362 -15.93 -8.89 -6.51
C LEU A 362 -15.21 -9.15 -7.83
N SER A 363 -13.95 -8.71 -7.95
CA SER A 363 -13.15 -8.99 -9.15
C SER A 363 -12.93 -10.50 -9.36
N SER A 364 -12.71 -11.27 -8.29
CA SER A 364 -12.59 -12.72 -8.38
C SER A 364 -13.85 -13.35 -8.96
N PHE A 365 -15.02 -12.96 -8.45
CA PHE A 365 -16.31 -13.44 -8.96
C PHE A 365 -16.52 -13.06 -10.43
N LEU A 366 -16.29 -11.81 -10.79
CA LEU A 366 -16.44 -11.34 -12.17
C LEU A 366 -15.46 -12.02 -13.13
N LEU A 367 -14.22 -12.29 -12.72
CA LEU A 367 -13.22 -12.98 -13.54
C LEU A 367 -13.52 -14.47 -13.77
N SER A 368 -14.41 -15.06 -12.96
CA SER A 368 -14.91 -16.42 -13.23
C SER A 368 -15.95 -16.47 -14.36
N LEU A 369 -16.58 -15.32 -14.67
CA LEU A 369 -17.68 -15.21 -15.64
C LEU A 369 -17.28 -14.44 -16.90
N PHE A 370 -16.37 -13.47 -16.79
CA PHE A 370 -16.07 -12.52 -17.86
C PHE A 370 -14.57 -12.46 -18.18
N SER A 371 -14.24 -11.90 -19.34
CA SER A 371 -12.86 -11.71 -19.76
C SER A 371 -12.12 -10.67 -18.89
N VAL A 372 -10.80 -10.81 -18.80
CA VAL A 372 -9.93 -9.88 -18.06
C VAL A 372 -10.12 -8.43 -18.50
N SER A 373 -10.20 -8.19 -19.81
CA SER A 373 -10.38 -6.84 -20.38
C SER A 373 -11.72 -6.23 -19.93
N PHE A 374 -12.79 -7.01 -19.93
CA PHE A 374 -14.10 -6.54 -19.48
C PHE A 374 -14.08 -6.17 -17.99
N VAL A 375 -13.56 -7.07 -17.14
CA VAL A 375 -13.51 -6.83 -15.67
C VAL A 375 -12.67 -5.62 -15.32
N VAL A 376 -11.50 -5.44 -15.95
CA VAL A 376 -10.66 -4.26 -15.73
C VAL A 376 -11.39 -2.99 -16.16
N THR A 377 -12.01 -2.99 -17.35
CA THR A 377 -12.76 -1.83 -17.85
C THR A 377 -13.92 -1.49 -16.92
N LEU A 378 -14.66 -2.49 -16.43
CA LEU A 378 -15.77 -2.30 -15.50
C LEU A 378 -15.29 -1.70 -14.16
N ASN A 379 -14.26 -2.28 -13.56
CA ASN A 379 -13.70 -1.78 -12.30
C ASN A 379 -13.16 -0.35 -12.44
N PHE A 380 -12.47 -0.04 -13.53
CA PHE A 380 -11.99 1.31 -13.82
C PHE A 380 -13.17 2.27 -14.06
N ALA A 381 -14.20 1.85 -14.77
CA ALA A 381 -15.42 2.65 -14.98
C ALA A 381 -16.11 2.95 -13.65
N CYS A 382 -16.30 1.95 -12.80
CA CYS A 382 -16.86 2.14 -11.45
C CYS A 382 -16.03 3.12 -10.62
N ALA A 383 -14.71 2.97 -10.61
CA ALA A 383 -13.80 3.86 -9.89
C ALA A 383 -13.87 5.29 -10.42
N ILE A 384 -13.87 5.49 -11.75
CA ILE A 384 -13.91 6.80 -12.39
C ILE A 384 -15.23 7.50 -12.09
N ILE A 385 -16.36 6.85 -12.38
CA ILE A 385 -17.69 7.43 -12.18
C ILE A 385 -17.89 7.83 -10.72
N SER A 386 -17.58 6.92 -9.80
CA SER A 386 -17.74 7.18 -8.36
C SER A 386 -16.81 8.29 -7.87
N SER A 387 -15.54 8.33 -8.34
CA SER A 387 -14.61 9.40 -8.00
C SER A 387 -15.09 10.75 -8.50
N LEU A 388 -15.56 10.83 -9.75
CA LEU A 388 -16.11 12.06 -10.34
C LEU A 388 -17.36 12.54 -9.60
N VAL A 389 -18.22 11.63 -9.13
CA VAL A 389 -19.38 11.98 -8.30
C VAL A 389 -18.93 12.58 -6.97
N VAL A 390 -18.02 11.92 -6.25
CA VAL A 390 -17.50 12.40 -4.95
C VAL A 390 -16.85 13.78 -5.10
N ILE A 391 -16.00 13.96 -6.13
CA ILE A 391 -15.33 15.23 -6.40
C ILE A 391 -16.34 16.33 -6.78
N SER A 392 -17.34 16.02 -7.59
CA SER A 392 -18.36 17.01 -7.99
C SER A 392 -19.15 17.51 -6.78
N ILE A 393 -19.46 16.64 -5.82
CA ILE A 393 -20.11 16.99 -4.57
C ILE A 393 -19.20 17.90 -3.72
N PHE A 394 -17.91 17.56 -3.62
CA PHE A 394 -16.93 18.36 -2.88
C PHE A 394 -16.80 19.78 -3.45
N VAL A 395 -16.62 19.91 -4.77
CA VAL A 395 -16.49 21.20 -5.44
C VAL A 395 -17.76 22.07 -5.33
N LYS A 396 -18.96 21.46 -5.44
CA LYS A 396 -20.22 22.18 -5.27
C LYS A 396 -20.38 22.79 -3.88
N LYS A 397 -19.90 22.09 -2.84
CA LYS A 397 -19.99 22.58 -1.47
C LYS A 397 -19.07 23.77 -1.21
N GLN A 398 -17.83 23.72 -1.70
CA GLN A 398 -16.86 24.81 -1.51
C GLN A 398 -17.23 26.11 -2.24
N VAL A 399 -18.14 26.05 -3.22
CA VAL A 399 -18.60 27.22 -4.00
C VAL A 399 -19.85 27.88 -3.39
N ARG A 400 -20.53 27.21 -2.46
CA ARG A 400 -21.63 27.87 -1.73
C ARG A 400 -21.00 28.82 -0.70
N PRO A 401 -21.25 30.16 -0.75
CA PRO A 401 -20.84 31.04 0.33
C PRO A 401 -21.48 30.52 1.62
N THR A 402 -20.71 30.45 2.71
CA THR A 402 -21.26 30.29 4.05
C THR A 402 -22.31 31.37 4.22
N PRO A 403 -23.56 31.07 4.58
CA PRO A 403 -24.47 32.10 5.01
C PRO A 403 -23.82 32.80 6.22
N GLU A 404 -23.64 34.11 6.13
CA GLU A 404 -23.20 35.00 7.20
C GLU A 404 -24.10 34.86 8.45
#